data_ed4cde5496423e829a3d7a7e0a22aeb4
#
_entry.id   ed4cde5496423e829a3d7a7e0a22aeb4
#
_cell.length_a   1.000
_cell.length_b   1.000
_cell.length_c   1.000
_cell.angle_alpha   90.00
_cell.angle_beta   90.00
_cell.angle_gamma   90.00
#
_symmetry.space_group_name_H-M   'P 1'
#
loop_
_entity.id
_entity.type
_entity.pdbx_description
1 polymer ?
#
loop_
_entity_poly.entity_id
_entity_poly.type
_entity_poly.pdbx_seq_one_letter_code
_entity_poly.pdbx_strand_id
1 'polypeptide(L)'
;MRADDAVGPLAIDKLKESSNLPSDWMLIDAGEVPENALGLVEKEKPDRVLLIDACDWESQPGEVHFFTSEEILKLPIRTISTHGVPLSFWVKMTLVDHPDLKIELLGIQASDLTFNQPLTPAVAAALERIEELLRLHLI
;
A
#
# COMPACT_ATOMS: atom_id res chain seq x y z
N MET A 1 16.15 -6.33 4.43
CA MET A 1 14.71 -6.03 4.46
C MET A 1 13.99 -7.03 5.35
N ARG A 2 13.05 -6.59 6.12
CA ARG A 2 12.25 -7.46 6.99
C ARG A 2 11.29 -8.31 6.13
N ALA A 3 10.88 -9.47 6.67
CA ALA A 3 10.04 -10.42 5.94
C ALA A 3 8.83 -9.77 5.27
N ASP A 4 7.85 -9.36 6.06
CA ASP A 4 6.61 -8.82 5.51
C ASP A 4 6.74 -7.34 5.11
N ASP A 5 7.86 -6.70 5.40
CA ASP A 5 8.17 -5.33 5.02
C ASP A 5 8.42 -5.20 3.49
N ALA A 6 8.68 -6.29 2.82
CA ALA A 6 8.88 -6.32 1.37
C ALA A 6 7.58 -6.31 0.55
N VAL A 7 6.42 -6.31 1.20
CA VAL A 7 5.13 -6.46 0.52
C VAL A 7 4.89 -5.39 -0.53
N GLY A 8 5.14 -4.11 -0.22
CA GLY A 8 4.91 -3.03 -1.17
C GLY A 8 5.70 -3.20 -2.47
N PRO A 9 7.03 -3.27 -2.39
CA PRO A 9 7.87 -3.47 -3.59
C PRO A 9 7.54 -4.74 -4.36
N LEU A 10 7.27 -5.85 -3.67
CA LEU A 10 6.94 -7.11 -4.33
C LEU A 10 5.58 -7.04 -5.04
N ALA A 11 4.61 -6.36 -4.45
CA ALA A 11 3.32 -6.16 -5.09
C ALA A 11 3.47 -5.38 -6.38
N ILE A 12 4.26 -4.32 -6.37
CA ILE A 12 4.51 -3.52 -7.57
C ILE A 12 5.21 -4.35 -8.65
N ASP A 13 6.21 -5.16 -8.27
CA ASP A 13 6.90 -6.04 -9.22
C ASP A 13 5.95 -7.03 -9.87
N LYS A 14 5.06 -7.66 -9.08
CA LYS A 14 4.06 -8.58 -9.62
C LYS A 14 3.10 -7.88 -10.57
N LEU A 15 2.64 -6.70 -10.22
CA LEU A 15 1.71 -5.94 -11.07
C LEU A 15 2.36 -5.50 -12.37
N LYS A 16 3.65 -5.15 -12.37
CA LYS A 16 4.37 -4.78 -13.57
C LYS A 16 4.52 -5.95 -14.57
N GLU A 17 4.47 -7.18 -14.09
CA GLU A 17 4.51 -8.36 -14.93
C GLU A 17 3.16 -8.66 -15.59
N SER A 18 2.07 -8.05 -15.10
CA SER A 18 0.75 -8.29 -15.62
C SER A 18 0.50 -7.51 -16.92
N SER A 19 -0.09 -8.17 -17.90
CA SER A 19 -0.50 -7.53 -19.15
C SER A 19 -1.99 -7.13 -19.15
N ASN A 20 -2.70 -7.39 -18.05
CA ASN A 20 -4.15 -7.24 -17.98
C ASN A 20 -4.60 -6.00 -17.19
N LEU A 21 -3.69 -5.16 -16.76
CA LEU A 21 -4.03 -3.95 -16.01
C LEU A 21 -4.43 -2.82 -16.96
N PRO A 22 -5.34 -1.93 -16.52
CA PRO A 22 -5.71 -0.76 -17.33
C PRO A 22 -4.50 0.08 -17.70
N SER A 23 -4.50 0.61 -18.91
CA SER A 23 -3.34 1.37 -19.43
C SER A 23 -3.13 2.72 -18.76
N ASP A 24 -4.17 3.25 -18.09
CA ASP A 24 -4.08 4.51 -17.36
C ASP A 24 -3.57 4.37 -15.93
N TRP A 25 -3.23 3.16 -15.52
CA TRP A 25 -2.62 2.93 -14.22
C TRP A 25 -1.12 3.18 -14.29
N MET A 26 -0.61 3.92 -13.32
CA MET A 26 0.82 4.12 -13.14
C MET A 26 1.27 3.32 -11.92
N LEU A 27 2.20 2.39 -12.14
CA LEU A 27 2.75 1.56 -11.07
C LEU A 27 4.09 2.13 -10.63
N ILE A 28 4.18 2.49 -9.37
CA ILE A 28 5.36 3.16 -8.84
C ILE A 28 5.79 2.46 -7.56
N ASP A 29 7.07 2.09 -7.52
CA ASP A 29 7.70 1.69 -6.27
C ASP A 29 8.21 2.98 -5.62
N ALA A 30 7.45 3.49 -4.67
CA ALA A 30 7.80 4.74 -4.00
C ALA A 30 8.99 4.59 -3.05
N GLY A 31 9.47 3.35 -2.87
CA GLY A 31 10.57 3.08 -1.96
C GLY A 31 10.16 3.25 -0.51
N GLU A 32 11.12 3.60 0.32
CA GLU A 32 10.91 3.74 1.75
C GLU A 32 10.62 5.17 2.18
N VAL A 33 10.56 6.11 1.23
CA VAL A 33 10.49 7.56 1.53
C VAL A 33 9.14 8.11 1.08
N PRO A 34 8.21 8.39 2.02
CA PRO A 34 6.88 8.92 1.69
C PRO A 34 6.90 10.23 0.89
N GLU A 35 7.93 11.06 1.06
CA GLU A 35 8.07 12.32 0.34
C GLU A 35 8.10 12.11 -1.18
N ASN A 36 8.62 10.97 -1.64
CA ASN A 36 8.63 10.64 -3.07
C ASN A 36 7.22 10.48 -3.61
N ALA A 37 6.34 9.87 -2.81
CA ALA A 37 4.94 9.69 -3.20
C ALA A 37 4.21 11.03 -3.30
N LEU A 38 4.47 11.95 -2.38
CA LEU A 38 3.87 13.29 -2.44
C LEU A 38 4.30 14.03 -3.69
N GLY A 39 5.60 13.98 -4.03
CA GLY A 39 6.11 14.61 -5.25
C GLY A 39 5.45 14.06 -6.50
N LEU A 40 5.17 12.76 -6.52
CA LEU A 40 4.50 12.12 -7.65
C LEU A 40 3.04 12.59 -7.78
N VAL A 41 2.34 12.78 -6.68
CA VAL A 41 0.97 13.32 -6.70
C VAL A 41 0.97 14.72 -7.32
N GLU A 42 1.92 15.56 -6.93
CA GLU A 42 2.05 16.91 -7.47
C GLU A 42 2.34 16.89 -8.97
N LYS A 43 3.20 15.99 -9.41
CA LYS A 43 3.63 15.90 -10.80
C LYS A 43 2.58 15.27 -11.71
N GLU A 44 2.04 14.14 -11.30
CA GLU A 44 1.16 13.34 -12.14
C GLU A 44 -0.31 13.68 -12.03
N LYS A 45 -0.71 14.36 -10.94
CA LYS A 45 -2.08 14.76 -10.67
C LYS A 45 -3.10 13.65 -10.87
N PRO A 46 -2.94 12.52 -10.17
CA PRO A 46 -3.86 11.39 -10.33
C PRO A 46 -5.22 11.71 -9.71
N ASP A 47 -6.25 11.01 -10.18
CA ASP A 47 -7.58 11.08 -9.57
C ASP A 47 -7.68 10.19 -8.34
N ARG A 48 -6.84 9.16 -8.27
CA ARG A 48 -6.89 8.16 -7.22
C ARG A 48 -5.49 7.62 -6.95
N VAL A 49 -5.17 7.47 -5.69
CA VAL A 49 -3.91 6.86 -5.24
C VAL A 49 -4.25 5.64 -4.41
N LEU A 50 -3.68 4.51 -4.78
CA LEU A 50 -3.75 3.31 -3.96
C LEU A 50 -2.37 2.98 -3.45
N LEU A 51 -2.24 2.96 -2.14
CA LEU A 51 -1.02 2.52 -1.47
C LEU A 51 -1.15 1.04 -1.14
N ILE A 52 -0.05 0.30 -1.24
CA ILE A 52 -0.01 -1.12 -0.89
C ILE A 52 1.10 -1.32 0.13
N ASP A 53 0.76 -1.87 1.28
CA ASP A 53 1.73 -2.07 2.34
C ASP A 53 1.32 -3.19 3.29
N ALA A 54 2.31 -3.78 3.94
CA ALA A 54 2.06 -4.63 5.09
C ALA A 54 1.69 -3.73 6.26
N CYS A 55 0.68 -4.13 7.00
CA CYS A 55 0.14 -3.33 8.09
C CYS A 55 -0.17 -4.21 9.28
N ASP A 56 -0.30 -3.60 10.43
CA ASP A 56 -0.81 -4.26 11.62
C ASP A 56 -2.04 -3.48 12.12
N TRP A 57 -3.19 -4.11 12.01
CA TRP A 57 -4.44 -3.59 12.60
C TRP A 57 -5.10 -4.66 13.46
N GLU A 58 -4.26 -5.58 13.97
CA GLU A 58 -4.68 -6.66 14.86
C GLU A 58 -5.64 -7.64 14.21
N SER A 59 -5.42 -7.94 12.93
CA SER A 59 -6.18 -8.92 12.18
C SER A 59 -5.40 -10.22 12.04
N GLN A 60 -5.95 -11.18 11.32
CA GLN A 60 -5.28 -12.46 11.05
C GLN A 60 -4.19 -12.26 9.98
N PRO A 61 -3.01 -12.86 10.16
CA PRO A 61 -1.95 -12.75 9.16
C PRO A 61 -2.44 -13.12 7.75
N GLY A 62 -2.11 -12.27 6.79
CA GLY A 62 -2.50 -12.46 5.40
C GLY A 62 -3.86 -11.89 5.04
N GLU A 63 -4.66 -11.45 6.00
CA GLU A 63 -5.90 -10.77 5.68
C GLU A 63 -5.62 -9.47 4.97
N VAL A 64 -6.51 -9.11 4.04
CA VAL A 64 -6.41 -7.88 3.27
C VAL A 64 -7.61 -6.99 3.55
N HIS A 65 -7.39 -5.69 3.51
CA HIS A 65 -8.46 -4.72 3.63
C HIS A 65 -8.11 -3.45 2.85
N PHE A 66 -9.10 -2.91 2.16
CA PHE A 66 -8.95 -1.60 1.50
C PHE A 66 -9.43 -0.52 2.46
N PHE A 67 -8.48 0.18 3.04
CA PHE A 67 -8.78 1.28 3.96
C PHE A 67 -9.02 2.56 3.19
N THR A 68 -10.12 3.25 3.48
CA THR A 68 -10.37 4.59 2.95
C THR A 68 -9.48 5.61 3.66
N SER A 69 -9.35 6.80 3.10
CA SER A 69 -8.59 7.87 3.77
C SER A 69 -9.19 8.18 5.15
N GLU A 70 -10.50 8.14 5.28
CA GLU A 70 -11.16 8.36 6.57
C GLU A 70 -10.77 7.29 7.59
N GLU A 71 -10.75 6.03 7.18
CA GLU A 71 -10.31 4.94 8.05
C GLU A 71 -8.83 5.07 8.42
N ILE A 72 -7.98 5.46 7.47
CA ILE A 72 -6.55 5.67 7.74
C ILE A 72 -6.36 6.73 8.81
N LEU A 73 -7.15 7.80 8.78
CA LEU A 73 -7.05 8.89 9.73
C LEU A 73 -7.60 8.55 11.13
N LYS A 74 -8.54 7.62 11.21
CA LYS A 74 -9.25 7.30 12.47
C LYS A 74 -8.81 6.01 13.15
N LEU A 75 -8.40 5.00 12.38
CA LEU A 75 -8.08 3.69 12.93
C LEU A 75 -6.60 3.59 13.33
N PRO A 76 -6.30 2.78 14.36
CA PRO A 76 -4.90 2.58 14.78
C PRO A 76 -4.18 1.59 13.87
N ILE A 77 -3.99 1.96 12.61
CA ILE A 77 -3.29 1.15 11.62
C ILE A 77 -1.81 1.50 11.66
N ARG A 78 -0.96 0.50 11.90
CA ARG A 78 0.48 0.70 11.81
C ARG A 78 0.96 0.14 10.47
N THR A 79 1.53 1.01 9.64
CA THR A 79 2.18 0.60 8.41
C THR A 79 3.63 0.23 8.72
N ILE A 80 4.12 -0.80 8.03
CA ILE A 80 5.41 -1.40 8.37
C ILE A 80 6.57 -0.69 7.68
N SER A 81 6.36 -0.18 6.49
CA SER A 81 7.42 0.39 5.66
C SER A 81 7.62 1.89 5.84
N THR A 82 6.79 2.57 6.62
CA THR A 82 6.91 4.01 6.81
C THR A 82 7.93 4.32 7.91
N HIS A 83 9.09 4.82 7.52
CA HIS A 83 10.15 5.13 8.47
C HIS A 83 9.89 6.44 9.20
N GLY A 84 9.35 6.34 10.39
CA GLY A 84 9.20 7.48 11.30
C GLY A 84 8.08 8.46 10.99
N VAL A 85 7.47 8.40 9.81
CA VAL A 85 6.36 9.28 9.43
C VAL A 85 5.08 8.45 9.38
N PRO A 86 4.10 8.71 10.24
CA PRO A 86 2.83 7.96 10.18
C PRO A 86 2.13 8.18 8.86
N LEU A 87 1.54 7.11 8.33
CA LEU A 87 0.76 7.18 7.09
C LEU A 87 -0.38 8.20 7.21
N SER A 88 -1.03 8.25 8.37
CA SER A 88 -2.09 9.22 8.62
C SER A 88 -1.63 10.66 8.42
N PHE A 89 -0.40 10.98 8.83
CA PHE A 89 0.17 12.31 8.63
C PHE A 89 0.33 12.61 7.13
N TRP A 90 0.89 11.66 6.37
CA TRP A 90 1.05 11.83 4.93
C TRP A 90 -0.28 12.04 4.22
N VAL A 91 -1.29 11.22 4.57
CA VAL A 91 -2.63 11.34 4.00
C VAL A 91 -3.24 12.70 4.33
N LYS A 92 -3.13 13.13 5.58
CA LYS A 92 -3.66 14.42 6.01
C LYS A 92 -3.03 15.58 5.25
N MET A 93 -1.70 15.57 5.13
CA MET A 93 -0.98 16.63 4.42
C MET A 93 -1.33 16.64 2.94
N THR A 94 -1.42 15.47 2.32
CA THR A 94 -1.78 15.37 0.90
C THR A 94 -3.18 15.90 0.64
N LEU A 95 -4.14 15.60 1.50
CA LEU A 95 -5.52 16.07 1.33
C LEU A 95 -5.69 17.57 1.58
N VAL A 96 -4.77 18.21 2.27
CA VAL A 96 -4.79 19.68 2.41
C VAL A 96 -4.63 20.34 1.04
N ASP A 97 -3.68 19.83 0.24
CA ASP A 97 -3.41 20.39 -1.10
C ASP A 97 -4.29 19.78 -2.18
N HIS A 98 -4.80 18.58 -1.96
CA HIS A 98 -5.59 17.82 -2.93
C HIS A 98 -6.84 17.25 -2.25
N PRO A 99 -7.82 18.12 -1.88
CA PRO A 99 -8.95 17.67 -1.06
C PRO A 99 -9.89 16.68 -1.74
N ASP A 100 -9.90 16.65 -3.06
CA ASP A 100 -10.76 15.75 -3.83
C ASP A 100 -10.05 14.46 -4.24
N LEU A 101 -8.79 14.31 -3.90
CA LEU A 101 -8.03 13.11 -4.24
C LEU A 101 -8.53 11.91 -3.44
N LYS A 102 -8.81 10.81 -4.13
CA LYS A 102 -9.20 9.57 -3.46
C LYS A 102 -7.94 8.80 -3.11
N ILE A 103 -7.69 8.65 -1.81
CA ILE A 103 -6.54 7.90 -1.29
C ILE A 103 -7.06 6.67 -0.57
N GLU A 104 -6.49 5.53 -0.91
CA GLU A 104 -6.81 4.26 -0.27
C GLU A 104 -5.53 3.52 0.06
N LEU A 105 -5.62 2.62 1.02
CA LEU A 105 -4.52 1.71 1.39
C LEU A 105 -5.02 0.28 1.28
N LEU A 106 -4.39 -0.51 0.44
CA LEU A 106 -4.55 -1.97 0.51
C LEU A 106 -3.55 -2.46 1.55
N GLY A 107 -4.06 -2.77 2.72
CA GLY A 107 -3.28 -3.33 3.81
C GLY A 107 -3.31 -4.84 3.77
N ILE A 108 -2.16 -5.47 3.99
CA ILE A 108 -2.03 -6.90 4.16
C ILE A 108 -1.51 -7.12 5.57
N GLN A 109 -2.27 -7.83 6.41
CA GLN A 109 -1.90 -8.03 7.80
C GLN A 109 -0.58 -8.79 7.89
N ALA A 110 0.39 -8.16 8.51
CA ALA A 110 1.70 -8.74 8.72
C ALA A 110 1.67 -9.78 9.84
N SER A 111 2.53 -10.79 9.74
CA SER A 111 2.71 -11.77 10.81
C SER A 111 4.14 -11.79 11.34
N ASP A 112 5.12 -11.50 10.50
CA ASP A 112 6.53 -11.56 10.90
C ASP A 112 7.29 -10.35 10.35
N LEU A 113 7.91 -9.60 11.25
CA LEU A 113 8.73 -8.45 10.95
C LEU A 113 10.23 -8.72 11.18
N THR A 114 10.58 -9.98 11.35
CA THR A 114 11.96 -10.38 11.60
C THR A 114 12.83 -10.05 10.40
N PHE A 115 13.94 -9.39 10.66
CA PHE A 115 14.87 -8.98 9.61
C PHE A 115 15.51 -10.20 8.93
N ASN A 116 15.62 -10.14 7.61
CA ASN A 116 16.23 -11.19 6.77
C ASN A 116 15.47 -12.51 6.74
N GLN A 117 14.22 -12.54 7.15
CA GLN A 117 13.40 -13.74 6.98
C GLN A 117 12.62 -13.66 5.67
N PRO A 118 12.26 -14.80 5.08
CA PRO A 118 11.38 -14.81 3.91
C PRO A 118 9.96 -14.37 4.31
N LEU A 119 9.15 -14.01 3.31
CA LEU A 119 7.74 -13.70 3.55
C LEU A 119 7.05 -14.89 4.21
N THR A 120 6.17 -14.58 5.17
CA THR A 120 5.36 -15.64 5.76
C THR A 120 4.39 -16.20 4.73
N PRO A 121 4.01 -17.49 4.83
CA PRO A 121 3.12 -18.13 3.85
C PRO A 121 1.78 -17.37 3.68
N ALA A 122 1.22 -16.88 4.76
CA ALA A 122 -0.05 -16.15 4.71
C ALA A 122 0.05 -14.87 3.88
N VAL A 123 1.13 -14.09 4.08
CA VAL A 123 1.35 -12.85 3.34
C VAL A 123 1.72 -13.14 1.89
N ALA A 124 2.53 -14.17 1.65
CA ALA A 124 2.86 -14.59 0.29
C ALA A 124 1.61 -15.00 -0.49
N ALA A 125 0.68 -15.72 0.14
CA ALA A 125 -0.58 -16.10 -0.49
C ALA A 125 -1.42 -14.86 -0.87
N ALA A 126 -1.44 -13.84 -0.02
CA ALA A 126 -2.13 -12.60 -0.33
C ALA A 126 -1.51 -11.89 -1.55
N LEU A 127 -0.17 -11.88 -1.63
CA LEU A 127 0.54 -11.30 -2.78
C LEU A 127 0.21 -12.01 -4.09
N GLU A 128 0.04 -13.33 -4.07
CA GLU A 128 -0.33 -14.09 -5.27
C GLU A 128 -1.69 -13.67 -5.82
N ARG A 129 -2.54 -13.11 -4.97
CA ARG A 129 -3.88 -12.67 -5.35
C ARG A 129 -3.98 -11.16 -5.61
N ILE A 130 -2.86 -10.45 -5.61
CA ILE A 130 -2.89 -8.99 -5.63
C ILE A 130 -3.59 -8.42 -6.88
N GLU A 131 -3.32 -8.98 -8.05
CA GLU A 131 -3.96 -8.53 -9.28
C GLU A 131 -5.47 -8.72 -9.23
N GLU A 132 -5.91 -9.90 -8.81
CA GLU A 132 -7.33 -10.22 -8.66
C GLU A 132 -8.01 -9.27 -7.67
N LEU A 133 -7.38 -9.03 -6.51
CA LEU A 133 -7.93 -8.14 -5.49
C LEU A 133 -8.10 -6.73 -6.03
N LEU A 134 -7.13 -6.22 -6.75
CA LEU A 134 -7.21 -4.88 -7.33
C LEU A 134 -8.29 -4.80 -8.40
N ARG A 135 -8.42 -5.81 -9.24
CA ARG A 135 -9.45 -5.83 -10.28
C ARG A 135 -10.84 -5.82 -9.68
N LEU A 136 -11.08 -6.63 -8.65
CA LEU A 136 -12.37 -6.69 -7.99
C LEU A 136 -12.74 -5.39 -7.29
N HIS A 137 -11.75 -4.66 -6.80
CA HIS A 137 -11.98 -3.42 -6.05
C HIS A 137 -12.05 -2.19 -6.95
N LEU A 138 -11.17 -2.09 -7.96
CA LEU A 138 -10.96 -0.86 -8.73
C LEU A 138 -11.66 -0.86 -10.09
N ILE A 139 -12.00 -2.03 -10.58
CA ILE A 139 -12.66 -2.20 -11.88
C ILE A 139 -14.05 -2.82 -11.66
#